data_92e7bc7ca9657cb5c7747b62f38ef913
#
_entry.id   92e7bc7ca9657cb5c7747b62f38ef913
#
_cell.length_a   1.000
_cell.length_b   1.000
_cell.length_c   1.000
_cell.angle_alpha   90.00
_cell.angle_beta   90.00
_cell.angle_gamma   90.00
#
_symmetry.space_group_name_H-M   'P 1'
#
loop_
_entity.id
_entity.type
_entity.pdbx_description
1 polymer ?
#
loop_
_entity_poly.entity_id
_entity_poly.type
_entity_poly.pdbx_seq_one_letter_code
_entity_poly.pdbx_strand_id
1 'polypeptide(L)'
;MTSQEDYYVFYDTETTGLDINFSQIIQVGCVLTDHDFNIIEEVNLNSQVLPWIVPSPDAFLVHKQTNCLDSGLSHYEMMKTLRDKWLAWGKNKNLIFVSYNGHRFDEELVRRQFYWNLFDPYITNTNGNRRLDLMSLFQIIGNFFSDKVKVPLDNDGNVSLKLTDLSKENKISVENAHDAIVDCMLMLNLMKIIKSKAPEALEAAVRGSSKNGNIELSKSVPFTLLGEIYRKKKYIYPVIACGQNPNQTNQVCLLYTSPSPRDREKS
;
A
#
# COMPACT_ATOMS: atom_id res chain seq x y z
N MET A 1 13.91 -11.17 -24.65
CA MET A 1 14.14 -10.85 -23.22
C MET A 1 13.02 -11.54 -22.47
N THR A 2 13.32 -12.59 -21.70
CA THR A 2 12.32 -13.21 -20.83
C THR A 2 11.85 -12.15 -19.86
N SER A 3 10.55 -11.84 -19.86
CA SER A 3 9.94 -10.95 -18.87
C SER A 3 10.23 -11.54 -17.50
N GLN A 4 10.99 -10.81 -16.68
CA GLN A 4 11.27 -11.24 -15.32
C GLN A 4 9.94 -11.26 -14.59
N GLU A 5 9.59 -12.40 -14.00
CA GLU A 5 8.31 -12.56 -13.28
C GLU A 5 8.28 -11.62 -12.06
N ASP A 6 7.13 -10.99 -11.84
CA ASP A 6 6.90 -10.14 -10.69
C ASP A 6 6.64 -10.99 -9.45
N TYR A 7 7.25 -10.59 -8.33
CA TYR A 7 6.99 -11.13 -7.00
C TYR A 7 6.34 -10.04 -6.15
N TYR A 8 5.49 -10.41 -5.21
CA TYR A 8 4.79 -9.45 -4.37
C TYR A 8 5.26 -9.55 -2.93
N VAL A 9 5.50 -8.40 -2.30
CA VAL A 9 5.81 -8.28 -0.88
C VAL A 9 4.67 -7.49 -0.24
N PHE A 10 3.75 -8.19 0.41
CA PHE A 10 2.74 -7.55 1.26
C PHE A 10 3.41 -7.15 2.55
N TYR A 11 3.25 -5.91 2.98
CA TYR A 11 3.81 -5.45 4.25
C TYR A 11 2.88 -4.46 4.92
N ASP A 12 2.91 -4.49 6.25
CA ASP A 12 2.16 -3.63 7.13
C ASP A 12 2.96 -3.32 8.39
N THR A 13 2.67 -2.23 9.09
CA THR A 13 3.42 -1.80 10.27
C THR A 13 2.51 -1.39 11.40
N GLU A 14 2.81 -1.87 12.63
CA GLU A 14 2.26 -1.31 13.86
C GLU A 14 3.26 -0.32 14.48
N THR A 15 2.73 0.77 15.02
CA THR A 15 3.56 1.91 15.39
C THR A 15 3.20 2.49 16.74
N THR A 16 4.11 3.27 17.32
CA THR A 16 3.86 3.99 18.58
C THR A 16 2.90 5.16 18.42
N GLY A 17 2.47 5.52 17.22
CA GLY A 17 1.55 6.63 16.97
C GLY A 17 1.44 7.00 15.48
N LEU A 18 0.70 8.05 15.17
CA LEU A 18 0.39 8.47 13.80
C LEU A 18 1.33 9.55 13.23
N ASP A 19 2.19 10.14 14.06
CA ASP A 19 3.13 11.16 13.59
C ASP A 19 4.33 10.50 12.93
N ILE A 20 4.40 10.59 11.61
CA ILE A 20 5.47 9.98 10.80
C ILE A 20 6.87 10.50 11.11
N ASN A 21 7.01 11.64 11.81
CA ASN A 21 8.31 12.21 12.16
C ASN A 21 8.85 11.65 13.48
N PHE A 22 7.96 11.25 14.39
CA PHE A 22 8.33 10.89 15.77
C PHE A 22 7.88 9.50 16.18
N SER A 23 6.98 8.86 15.43
CA SER A 23 6.55 7.49 15.73
C SER A 23 7.60 6.47 15.33
N GLN A 24 7.69 5.41 16.13
CA GLN A 24 8.55 4.25 15.88
C GLN A 24 7.69 3.10 15.36
N ILE A 25 8.19 2.33 14.40
CA ILE A 25 7.66 1.01 14.05
C ILE A 25 8.02 0.03 15.17
N ILE A 26 7.01 -0.62 15.74
CA ILE A 26 7.17 -1.62 16.81
C ILE A 26 6.92 -3.04 16.33
N GLN A 27 6.15 -3.19 15.25
CA GLN A 27 5.98 -4.46 14.55
C GLN A 27 6.01 -4.22 13.04
N VAL A 28 6.59 -5.14 12.30
CA VAL A 28 6.48 -5.21 10.85
C VAL A 28 6.15 -6.62 10.43
N GLY A 29 5.03 -6.77 9.73
CA GLY A 29 4.63 -7.99 9.04
C GLY A 29 5.00 -7.91 7.56
N CYS A 30 5.54 -9.00 6.99
CA CYS A 30 5.78 -9.12 5.56
C CYS A 30 5.45 -10.51 5.06
N VAL A 31 4.84 -10.59 3.88
CA VAL A 31 4.57 -11.85 3.17
C VAL A 31 5.10 -11.74 1.75
N LEU A 32 6.11 -12.55 1.43
CA LEU A 32 6.60 -12.70 0.06
C LEU A 32 5.78 -13.75 -0.67
N THR A 33 5.32 -13.43 -1.88
CA THR A 33 4.61 -14.38 -2.76
C THR A 33 5.19 -14.36 -4.16
N ASP A 34 4.90 -15.43 -4.92
CA ASP A 34 5.07 -15.47 -6.37
C ASP A 34 3.96 -14.66 -7.08
N HIS A 35 3.98 -14.69 -8.43
CA HIS A 35 3.01 -14.01 -9.28
C HIS A 35 1.58 -14.61 -9.17
N ASP A 36 1.45 -15.85 -8.67
CA ASP A 36 0.16 -16.50 -8.42
C ASP A 36 -0.36 -16.32 -7.00
N PHE A 37 0.35 -15.51 -6.21
CA PHE A 37 0.05 -15.27 -4.80
C PHE A 37 0.19 -16.52 -3.91
N ASN A 38 1.07 -17.46 -4.28
CA ASN A 38 1.51 -18.53 -3.39
C ASN A 38 2.55 -17.95 -2.44
N ILE A 39 2.38 -18.21 -1.15
CA ILE A 39 3.31 -17.72 -0.11
C ILE A 39 4.64 -18.47 -0.23
N ILE A 40 5.73 -17.72 -0.26
CA ILE A 40 7.10 -18.21 -0.30
C ILE A 40 7.75 -18.07 1.07
N GLU A 41 7.57 -16.92 1.71
CA GLU A 41 8.15 -16.63 3.02
C GLU A 41 7.29 -15.62 3.77
N GLU A 42 7.21 -15.78 5.08
CA GLU A 42 6.57 -14.86 6.01
C GLU A 42 7.60 -14.34 7.01
N VAL A 43 7.51 -13.07 7.35
CA VAL A 43 8.36 -12.40 8.33
C VAL A 43 7.48 -11.59 9.26
N ASN A 44 7.62 -11.80 10.56
CA ASN A 44 6.98 -11.01 11.59
C ASN A 44 8.03 -10.62 12.62
N LEU A 45 8.34 -9.32 12.70
CA LEU A 45 9.39 -8.77 13.55
C LEU A 45 8.80 -7.77 14.52
N ASN A 46 9.22 -7.86 15.76
CA ASN A 46 8.82 -6.94 16.82
C ASN A 46 10.05 -6.26 17.41
N SER A 47 9.98 -4.96 17.65
CA SER A 47 11.03 -4.21 18.33
C SER A 47 10.56 -3.68 19.67
N GLN A 48 11.51 -3.53 20.58
CA GLN A 48 11.29 -2.78 21.80
C GLN A 48 11.18 -1.29 21.49
N VAL A 49 10.33 -0.58 22.25
CA VAL A 49 10.20 0.88 22.15
C VAL A 49 11.50 1.54 22.64
N LEU A 50 12.00 2.50 21.87
CA LEU A 50 13.20 3.25 22.24
C LEU A 50 12.94 4.14 23.47
N PRO A 51 13.93 4.33 24.38
CA PRO A 51 13.73 5.01 25.66
C PRO A 51 13.24 6.46 25.56
N TRP A 52 13.46 7.12 24.43
CA TRP A 52 13.06 8.51 24.19
C TRP A 52 11.77 8.65 23.39
N ILE A 53 11.16 7.54 22.97
CA ILE A 53 9.87 7.55 22.28
C ILE A 53 8.75 7.43 23.31
N VAL A 54 7.81 8.34 23.26
CA VAL A 54 6.59 8.30 24.07
C VAL A 54 5.45 7.78 23.20
N PRO A 55 4.98 6.54 23.44
CA PRO A 55 3.89 5.98 22.65
C PRO A 55 2.57 6.71 22.86
N SER A 56 1.79 6.84 21.78
CA SER A 56 0.41 7.33 21.86
C SER A 56 -0.50 6.26 22.49
N PRO A 57 -1.27 6.60 23.53
CA PRO A 57 -2.26 5.69 24.10
C PRO A 57 -3.27 5.18 23.06
N ASP A 58 -3.68 6.05 22.12
CA ASP A 58 -4.64 5.70 21.09
C ASP A 58 -4.12 4.58 20.15
N ALA A 59 -2.83 4.61 19.80
CA ALA A 59 -2.20 3.55 19.01
C ALA A 59 -2.27 2.21 19.76
N PHE A 60 -1.90 2.22 21.05
CA PHE A 60 -1.91 1.01 21.87
C PHE A 60 -3.31 0.47 22.17
N LEU A 61 -4.34 1.31 22.15
CA LEU A 61 -5.73 0.85 22.21
C LEU A 61 -6.15 0.13 20.92
N VAL A 62 -5.57 0.46 19.78
CA VAL A 62 -5.87 -0.15 18.48
C VAL A 62 -5.17 -1.50 18.35
N HIS A 63 -3.83 -1.54 18.36
CA HIS A 63 -3.08 -2.78 18.10
C HIS A 63 -2.88 -3.66 19.35
N LYS A 64 -3.07 -3.13 20.57
CA LYS A 64 -2.98 -3.84 21.86
C LYS A 64 -1.64 -4.52 22.15
N GLN A 65 -0.58 -4.15 21.46
CA GLN A 65 0.75 -4.75 21.57
C GLN A 65 1.56 -4.06 22.65
N THR A 66 1.40 -4.49 23.91
CA THR A 66 2.13 -3.92 25.04
C THR A 66 3.50 -4.57 25.28
N ASN A 67 3.75 -5.76 24.71
CA ASN A 67 5.02 -6.47 24.91
C ASN A 67 6.24 -5.68 24.43
N CYS A 68 6.08 -4.80 23.43
CA CYS A 68 7.14 -3.93 22.94
C CYS A 68 7.68 -2.93 23.96
N LEU A 69 7.02 -2.74 25.10
CA LEU A 69 7.52 -1.89 26.18
C LEU A 69 8.69 -2.56 26.94
N ASP A 70 8.68 -3.90 27.03
CA ASP A 70 9.61 -4.65 27.88
C ASP A 70 10.46 -5.66 27.07
N SER A 71 10.07 -6.00 25.86
CA SER A 71 10.69 -7.06 25.05
C SER A 71 10.67 -6.77 23.56
N GLY A 72 11.47 -7.52 22.82
CA GLY A 72 11.61 -7.42 21.36
C GLY A 72 13.06 -7.24 20.93
N LEU A 73 13.27 -7.18 19.64
CA LEU A 73 14.56 -6.81 19.07
C LEU A 73 14.87 -5.35 19.39
N SER A 74 16.13 -4.95 19.36
CA SER A 74 16.43 -3.53 19.23
C SER A 74 15.85 -3.00 17.93
N HIS A 75 15.47 -1.73 17.90
CA HIS A 75 14.97 -1.10 16.69
C HIS A 75 15.94 -1.25 15.50
N TYR A 76 17.25 -1.12 15.76
CA TYR A 76 18.28 -1.34 14.74
C TYR A 76 18.28 -2.76 14.19
N GLU A 77 18.23 -3.78 15.05
CA GLU A 77 18.22 -5.19 14.62
C GLU A 77 16.96 -5.53 13.81
N MET A 78 15.80 -5.02 14.21
CA MET A 78 14.56 -5.20 13.46
C MET A 78 14.68 -4.57 12.06
N MET A 79 15.08 -3.32 11.97
CA MET A 79 15.19 -2.61 10.68
C MET A 79 16.30 -3.21 9.80
N LYS A 80 17.40 -3.66 10.40
CA LYS A 80 18.46 -4.39 9.68
C LYS A 80 17.95 -5.70 9.13
N THR A 81 17.25 -6.49 9.91
CA THR A 81 16.68 -7.77 9.48
C THR A 81 15.68 -7.58 8.35
N LEU A 82 14.78 -6.61 8.47
CA LEU A 82 13.83 -6.24 7.42
C LEU A 82 14.53 -5.89 6.11
N ARG A 83 15.50 -4.98 6.19
CA ARG A 83 16.32 -4.56 5.04
C ARG A 83 17.02 -5.76 4.39
N ASP A 84 17.69 -6.57 5.16
CA ASP A 84 18.47 -7.69 4.65
C ASP A 84 17.56 -8.74 3.97
N LYS A 85 16.35 -8.96 4.50
CA LYS A 85 15.31 -9.79 3.88
C LYS A 85 14.84 -9.20 2.54
N TRP A 86 14.47 -7.94 2.50
CA TRP A 86 13.99 -7.29 1.28
C TRP A 86 15.05 -7.27 0.17
N LEU A 87 16.32 -7.03 0.52
CA LEU A 87 17.44 -7.12 -0.44
C LEU A 87 17.67 -8.54 -0.94
N ALA A 88 17.56 -9.54 -0.04
CA ALA A 88 17.70 -10.95 -0.43
C ALA A 88 16.58 -11.38 -1.37
N TRP A 89 15.32 -10.99 -1.08
CA TRP A 89 14.16 -11.29 -1.93
C TRP A 89 14.25 -10.61 -3.31
N GLY A 90 14.78 -9.39 -3.37
CA GLY A 90 14.97 -8.63 -4.61
C GLY A 90 16.17 -9.07 -5.46
N LYS A 91 16.97 -10.02 -4.98
CA LYS A 91 18.14 -10.49 -5.75
C LYS A 91 17.69 -11.21 -7.03
N ASN A 92 17.96 -10.59 -8.19
CA ASN A 92 17.56 -11.07 -9.52
C ASN A 92 16.03 -11.19 -9.72
N LYS A 93 15.25 -10.43 -8.97
CA LYS A 93 13.78 -10.38 -9.07
C LYS A 93 13.30 -8.94 -9.04
N ASN A 94 12.15 -8.69 -9.65
CA ASN A 94 11.41 -7.44 -9.48
C ASN A 94 10.37 -7.64 -8.38
N LEU A 95 10.40 -6.82 -7.35
CA LEU A 95 9.43 -6.86 -6.27
C LEU A 95 8.38 -5.77 -6.46
N ILE A 96 7.12 -6.12 -6.23
CA ILE A 96 6.02 -5.19 -6.06
C ILE A 96 5.67 -5.15 -4.58
N PHE A 97 5.99 -4.05 -3.91
CA PHE A 97 5.65 -3.83 -2.52
C PHE A 97 4.20 -3.38 -2.42
N VAL A 98 3.39 -4.15 -1.70
CA VAL A 98 1.96 -3.93 -1.53
C VAL A 98 1.67 -3.55 -0.10
N SER A 99 1.01 -2.42 0.10
CA SER A 99 0.54 -1.94 1.40
C SER A 99 -0.90 -1.46 1.32
N TYR A 100 -1.53 -1.18 2.45
CA TYR A 100 -2.88 -0.64 2.51
C TYR A 100 -2.88 0.81 2.97
N ASN A 101 -3.17 1.77 2.08
CA ASN A 101 -3.02 3.22 2.33
C ASN A 101 -1.60 3.62 2.75
N GLY A 102 -0.64 2.74 2.48
CA GLY A 102 0.72 2.83 3.01
C GLY A 102 1.58 3.88 2.33
N HIS A 103 1.23 4.35 1.13
CA HIS A 103 2.00 5.41 0.45
C HIS A 103 2.13 6.71 1.27
N ARG A 104 1.20 6.95 2.21
CA ARG A 104 1.19 8.14 3.06
C ARG A 104 1.65 7.87 4.49
N PHE A 105 1.75 6.61 4.89
CA PHE A 105 2.05 6.22 6.26
C PHE A 105 3.18 5.19 6.35
N ASP A 106 2.92 3.91 6.08
CA ASP A 106 3.89 2.83 6.24
C ASP A 106 5.17 3.05 5.43
N GLU A 107 5.03 3.43 4.17
CA GLU A 107 6.16 3.71 3.27
C GLU A 107 7.02 4.86 3.81
N GLU A 108 6.41 5.94 4.25
CA GLU A 108 7.13 7.08 4.81
C GLU A 108 7.81 6.74 6.14
N LEU A 109 7.16 5.95 7.00
CA LEU A 109 7.75 5.49 8.25
C LEU A 109 8.94 4.56 8.00
N VAL A 110 8.78 3.55 7.16
CA VAL A 110 9.86 2.61 6.81
C VAL A 110 11.07 3.37 6.24
N ARG A 111 10.83 4.30 5.31
CA ARG A 111 11.89 5.13 4.73
C ARG A 111 12.65 5.95 5.78
N ARG A 112 11.93 6.60 6.70
CA ARG A 112 12.53 7.39 7.77
C ARG A 112 13.30 6.54 8.74
N GLN A 113 12.78 5.37 9.09
CA GLN A 113 13.44 4.50 10.04
C GLN A 113 14.63 3.73 9.42
N PHE A 114 14.61 3.45 8.12
CA PHE A 114 15.83 3.06 7.42
C PHE A 114 16.88 4.17 7.45
N TYR A 115 16.47 5.42 7.19
CA TYR A 115 17.38 6.56 7.28
C TYR A 115 17.94 6.76 8.71
N TRP A 116 17.14 6.62 9.77
CA TRP A 116 17.61 6.68 11.16
C TRP A 116 18.71 5.66 11.47
N ASN A 117 18.64 4.50 10.80
CA ASN A 117 19.61 3.43 10.96
C ASN A 117 20.73 3.46 9.91
N LEU A 118 20.86 4.55 9.16
CA LEU A 118 21.85 4.76 8.08
C LEU A 118 21.77 3.72 6.97
N PHE A 119 20.57 3.21 6.67
CA PHE A 119 20.29 2.35 5.54
C PHE A 119 19.71 3.14 4.36
N ASP A 120 19.78 2.54 3.16
CA ASP A 120 19.12 3.11 1.97
C ASP A 120 17.60 3.15 2.20
N PRO A 121 16.98 4.34 2.17
CA PRO A 121 15.53 4.50 2.41
C PRO A 121 14.67 4.17 1.19
N TYR A 122 15.26 3.85 0.02
CA TYR A 122 14.53 3.75 -1.25
C TYR A 122 14.43 2.32 -1.80
N ILE A 123 14.61 1.31 -0.97
CA ILE A 123 14.59 -0.11 -1.38
C ILE A 123 13.30 -0.48 -2.12
N THR A 124 12.16 0.05 -1.69
CA THR A 124 10.83 -0.29 -2.23
C THR A 124 10.58 0.23 -3.65
N ASN A 125 11.37 1.21 -4.14
CA ASN A 125 11.16 1.86 -5.44
C ASN A 125 12.41 2.06 -6.28
N THR A 126 13.50 1.35 -5.92
CA THR A 126 14.77 1.32 -6.69
C THR A 126 15.02 -0.09 -7.22
N ASN A 127 16.02 -0.25 -8.07
CA ASN A 127 16.46 -1.56 -8.60
C ASN A 127 15.35 -2.38 -9.29
N GLY A 128 14.40 -1.71 -9.96
CA GLY A 128 13.27 -2.37 -10.61
C GLY A 128 12.07 -2.64 -9.69
N ASN A 129 12.21 -2.39 -8.39
CA ASN A 129 11.11 -2.51 -7.44
C ASN A 129 10.03 -1.45 -7.68
N ARG A 130 8.79 -1.82 -7.40
CA ARG A 130 7.60 -0.99 -7.59
C ARG A 130 6.73 -1.04 -6.34
N ARG A 131 5.81 -0.10 -6.23
CA ARG A 131 4.87 0.01 -5.10
C ARG A 131 3.44 0.02 -5.60
N LEU A 132 2.58 -0.71 -4.91
CA LEU A 132 1.15 -0.77 -5.17
C LEU A 132 0.40 -0.53 -3.86
N ASP A 133 -0.49 0.44 -3.85
CA ASP A 133 -1.38 0.70 -2.72
C ASP A 133 -2.73 0.03 -2.99
N LEU A 134 -3.07 -0.97 -2.18
CA LEU A 134 -4.27 -1.75 -2.34
C LEU A 134 -5.55 -0.93 -2.12
N MET A 135 -5.52 0.09 -1.24
CA MET A 135 -6.66 0.99 -1.08
C MET A 135 -6.91 1.78 -2.38
N SER A 136 -5.87 2.21 -3.07
CA SER A 136 -5.99 2.88 -4.37
C SER A 136 -6.57 1.95 -5.45
N LEU A 137 -6.20 0.66 -5.43
CA LEU A 137 -6.82 -0.34 -6.31
C LEU A 137 -8.30 -0.52 -5.98
N PHE A 138 -8.70 -0.51 -4.70
CA PHE A 138 -10.12 -0.56 -4.31
C PHE A 138 -10.91 0.69 -4.70
N GLN A 139 -10.28 1.84 -4.89
CA GLN A 139 -10.94 3.00 -5.50
C GLN A 139 -11.32 2.73 -6.96
N ILE A 140 -10.43 2.06 -7.72
CA ILE A 140 -10.73 1.61 -9.10
C ILE A 140 -11.85 0.57 -9.07
N ILE A 141 -11.73 -0.45 -8.24
CA ILE A 141 -12.74 -1.52 -8.10
C ILE A 141 -14.10 -0.94 -7.73
N GLY A 142 -14.15 -0.07 -6.73
CA GLY A 142 -15.39 0.55 -6.28
C GLY A 142 -16.09 1.38 -7.36
N ASN A 143 -15.36 1.96 -8.29
CA ASN A 143 -15.93 2.74 -9.39
C ASN A 143 -16.30 1.89 -10.60
N PHE A 144 -15.50 0.87 -10.97
CA PHE A 144 -15.61 0.19 -12.26
C PHE A 144 -15.91 -1.30 -12.18
N PHE A 145 -15.71 -1.95 -11.03
CA PHE A 145 -15.79 -3.42 -10.88
C PHE A 145 -16.56 -3.85 -9.63
N SER A 146 -17.42 -2.99 -9.08
CA SER A 146 -18.15 -3.28 -7.84
C SER A 146 -19.21 -4.39 -7.98
N ASP A 147 -19.55 -4.78 -9.20
CA ASP A 147 -20.35 -5.95 -9.54
C ASP A 147 -19.57 -7.26 -9.38
N LYS A 148 -18.25 -7.23 -9.60
CA LYS A 148 -17.36 -8.39 -9.54
C LYS A 148 -16.71 -8.58 -8.16
N VAL A 149 -16.18 -7.51 -7.58
CA VAL A 149 -15.54 -7.50 -6.25
C VAL A 149 -16.32 -6.57 -5.34
N LYS A 150 -16.74 -7.06 -4.20
CA LYS A 150 -17.61 -6.31 -3.30
C LYS A 150 -16.86 -5.19 -2.60
N VAL A 151 -17.48 -4.02 -2.57
CA VAL A 151 -17.03 -2.85 -1.81
C VAL A 151 -18.16 -2.47 -0.86
N PRO A 152 -17.93 -2.50 0.46
CA PRO A 152 -18.98 -2.31 1.44
C PRO A 152 -19.52 -0.88 1.42
N LEU A 153 -20.80 -0.79 1.71
CA LEU A 153 -21.51 0.47 1.95
C LEU A 153 -21.92 0.52 3.43
N ASP A 154 -21.80 1.70 4.03
CA ASP A 154 -22.35 1.94 5.36
C ASP A 154 -23.88 2.13 5.30
N ASN A 155 -24.53 2.29 6.47
CA ASN A 155 -25.98 2.44 6.57
C ASN A 155 -26.53 3.66 5.80
N ASP A 156 -25.68 4.64 5.54
CA ASP A 156 -26.03 5.85 4.77
C ASP A 156 -25.77 5.70 3.27
N GLY A 157 -25.34 4.50 2.82
CA GLY A 157 -24.97 4.22 1.43
C GLY A 157 -23.62 4.76 1.02
N ASN A 158 -22.76 5.15 1.97
CA ASN A 158 -21.42 5.62 1.70
C ASN A 158 -20.43 4.47 1.62
N VAL A 159 -19.40 4.62 0.80
CA VAL A 159 -18.37 3.60 0.61
C VAL A 159 -17.43 3.54 1.82
N SER A 160 -17.21 2.33 2.37
CA SER A 160 -16.12 2.07 3.32
C SER A 160 -14.94 1.45 2.59
N LEU A 161 -13.76 2.05 2.78
CA LEU A 161 -12.48 1.51 2.30
C LEU A 161 -11.60 1.01 3.46
N LYS A 162 -12.18 0.66 4.60
CA LYS A 162 -11.40 0.03 5.67
C LYS A 162 -11.04 -1.40 5.27
N LEU A 163 -9.80 -1.81 5.51
CA LEU A 163 -9.31 -3.15 5.18
C LEU A 163 -10.19 -4.25 5.78
N THR A 164 -10.58 -4.07 7.05
CA THR A 164 -11.46 -5.01 7.77
C THR A 164 -12.87 -5.08 7.18
N ASP A 165 -13.44 -3.95 6.74
CA ASP A 165 -14.78 -3.93 6.15
C ASP A 165 -14.78 -4.58 4.77
N LEU A 166 -13.78 -4.27 3.94
CA LEU A 166 -13.56 -4.91 2.63
C LEU A 166 -13.37 -6.42 2.76
N SER A 167 -12.58 -6.85 3.76
CA SER A 167 -12.33 -8.27 4.02
C SER A 167 -13.62 -9.00 4.40
N LYS A 168 -14.38 -8.47 5.35
CA LYS A 168 -15.68 -9.04 5.76
C LYS A 168 -16.67 -9.14 4.61
N GLU A 169 -16.81 -8.07 3.82
CA GLU A 169 -17.73 -8.03 2.67
C GLU A 169 -17.38 -9.07 1.61
N ASN A 170 -16.08 -9.38 1.47
CA ASN A 170 -15.58 -10.44 0.59
C ASN A 170 -15.40 -11.81 1.28
N LYS A 171 -15.98 -12.00 2.46
CA LYS A 171 -16.02 -13.27 3.22
C LYS A 171 -14.67 -13.77 3.70
N ILE A 172 -13.75 -12.85 3.98
CA ILE A 172 -12.46 -13.13 4.61
C ILE A 172 -12.62 -12.91 6.12
N SER A 173 -12.16 -13.88 6.94
CA SER A 173 -12.11 -13.72 8.40
C SER A 173 -11.15 -12.59 8.78
N VAL A 174 -11.55 -11.79 9.77
CA VAL A 174 -10.78 -10.63 10.27
C VAL A 174 -10.41 -10.78 11.75
N GLU A 175 -10.31 -12.02 12.22
CA GLU A 175 -9.83 -12.30 13.58
C GLU A 175 -8.41 -11.78 13.74
N ASN A 176 -8.14 -11.13 14.86
CA ASN A 176 -6.86 -10.48 15.19
C ASN A 176 -6.40 -9.40 14.18
N ALA A 177 -7.32 -8.73 13.47
CA ALA A 177 -6.99 -7.52 12.72
C ALA A 177 -6.25 -6.51 13.63
N HIS A 178 -5.37 -5.69 13.05
CA HIS A 178 -4.38 -4.85 13.74
C HIS A 178 -3.21 -5.64 14.37
N ASP A 179 -2.88 -6.76 13.76
CA ASP A 179 -1.57 -7.41 13.85
C ASP A 179 -0.97 -7.35 12.43
N ALA A 180 0.22 -6.81 12.27
CA ALA A 180 0.79 -6.48 10.96
C ALA A 180 0.87 -7.69 10.02
N ILE A 181 1.14 -8.92 10.54
CA ILE A 181 1.17 -10.10 9.68
C ILE A 181 -0.24 -10.54 9.27
N VAL A 182 -1.23 -10.35 10.15
CA VAL A 182 -2.63 -10.65 9.83
C VAL A 182 -3.14 -9.68 8.75
N ASP A 183 -2.83 -8.39 8.86
CA ASP A 183 -3.23 -7.40 7.86
C ASP A 183 -2.56 -7.65 6.50
N CYS A 184 -1.31 -8.14 6.47
CA CYS A 184 -0.68 -8.66 5.25
C CYS A 184 -1.48 -9.83 4.64
N MET A 185 -1.97 -10.76 5.45
CA MET A 185 -2.79 -11.89 4.97
C MET A 185 -4.17 -11.46 4.48
N LEU A 186 -4.78 -10.43 5.08
CA LEU A 186 -6.02 -9.83 4.59
C LEU A 186 -5.79 -9.22 3.19
N MET A 187 -4.72 -8.43 3.02
CA MET A 187 -4.34 -7.87 1.73
C MET A 187 -4.10 -8.94 0.67
N LEU A 188 -3.36 -9.98 0.99
CA LEU A 188 -3.08 -11.11 0.10
C LEU A 188 -4.37 -11.80 -0.36
N ASN A 189 -5.29 -12.09 0.56
CA ASN A 189 -6.56 -12.76 0.24
C ASN A 189 -7.46 -11.86 -0.64
N LEU A 190 -7.49 -10.56 -0.38
CA LEU A 190 -8.19 -9.61 -1.26
C LEU A 190 -7.57 -9.58 -2.66
N MET A 191 -6.24 -9.59 -2.78
CA MET A 191 -5.54 -9.64 -4.07
C MET A 191 -5.84 -10.92 -4.85
N LYS A 192 -5.94 -12.08 -4.19
CA LYS A 192 -6.38 -13.35 -4.81
C LYS A 192 -7.80 -13.24 -5.38
N ILE A 193 -8.71 -12.61 -4.64
CA ILE A 193 -10.09 -12.37 -5.10
C ILE A 193 -10.10 -11.44 -6.32
N ILE A 194 -9.32 -10.34 -6.27
CA ILE A 194 -9.21 -9.40 -7.39
C ILE A 194 -8.64 -10.11 -8.63
N LYS A 195 -7.57 -10.88 -8.49
CA LYS A 195 -6.96 -11.64 -9.58
C LYS A 195 -7.97 -12.59 -10.24
N SER A 196 -8.82 -13.24 -9.44
CA SER A 196 -9.83 -14.18 -9.93
C SER A 196 -11.03 -13.51 -10.59
N LYS A 197 -11.50 -12.37 -10.06
CA LYS A 197 -12.79 -11.78 -10.48
C LYS A 197 -12.67 -10.54 -11.35
N ALA A 198 -11.58 -9.79 -11.20
CA ALA A 198 -11.31 -8.53 -11.91
C ALA A 198 -9.82 -8.44 -12.31
N PRO A 199 -9.27 -9.42 -13.06
CA PRO A 199 -7.85 -9.43 -13.42
C PRO A 199 -7.41 -8.18 -14.16
N GLU A 200 -8.28 -7.59 -14.98
CA GLU A 200 -8.04 -6.36 -15.70
C GLU A 200 -7.80 -5.15 -14.78
N ALA A 201 -8.42 -5.11 -13.60
CA ALA A 201 -8.17 -4.08 -12.59
C ALA A 201 -6.78 -4.26 -11.97
N LEU A 202 -6.38 -5.50 -11.69
CA LEU A 202 -5.05 -5.82 -11.18
C LEU A 202 -3.97 -5.48 -12.21
N GLU A 203 -4.14 -5.87 -13.46
CA GLU A 203 -3.21 -5.56 -14.54
C GLU A 203 -3.01 -4.05 -14.71
N ALA A 204 -4.11 -3.28 -14.68
CA ALA A 204 -4.05 -1.82 -14.75
C ALA A 204 -3.27 -1.22 -13.56
N ALA A 205 -3.50 -1.73 -12.34
CA ALA A 205 -2.81 -1.27 -11.15
C ALA A 205 -1.31 -1.64 -11.17
N VAL A 206 -0.96 -2.86 -11.56
CA VAL A 206 0.42 -3.31 -11.70
C VAL A 206 1.15 -2.51 -12.78
N ARG A 207 0.52 -2.27 -13.93
CA ARG A 207 1.07 -1.39 -14.97
C ARG A 207 1.27 0.03 -14.45
N GLY A 208 0.30 0.57 -13.72
CA GLY A 208 0.36 1.89 -13.09
C GLY A 208 1.34 1.99 -11.93
N SER A 209 1.81 0.90 -11.35
CA SER A 209 2.79 0.90 -10.26
C SER A 209 4.19 1.29 -10.71
N SER A 210 4.49 1.24 -12.02
CA SER A 210 5.75 1.68 -12.58
C SER A 210 5.68 3.13 -13.06
N LYS A 211 6.79 3.86 -12.89
CA LYS A 211 6.92 5.25 -13.35
C LYS A 211 6.62 5.41 -14.85
N ASN A 212 7.16 4.51 -15.66
CA ASN A 212 6.98 4.55 -17.12
C ASN A 212 5.59 4.06 -17.53
N GLY A 213 5.03 3.07 -16.84
CA GLY A 213 3.72 2.50 -17.16
C GLY A 213 2.59 3.51 -17.10
N ASN A 214 2.59 4.40 -16.11
CA ASN A 214 1.62 5.49 -16.01
C ASN A 214 1.72 6.47 -17.18
N ILE A 215 2.94 6.85 -17.56
CA ILE A 215 3.20 7.78 -18.66
C ILE A 215 2.81 7.14 -19.99
N GLU A 216 3.19 5.88 -20.21
CA GLU A 216 2.84 5.14 -21.42
C GLU A 216 1.33 4.95 -21.53
N LEU A 217 0.66 4.56 -20.43
CA LEU A 217 -0.80 4.42 -20.39
C LEU A 217 -1.47 5.74 -20.78
N SER A 218 -1.04 6.86 -20.17
CA SER A 218 -1.64 8.18 -20.43
C SER A 218 -1.44 8.67 -21.88
N LYS A 219 -0.38 8.19 -22.57
CA LYS A 219 -0.08 8.54 -23.97
C LYS A 219 -0.67 7.57 -24.99
N SER A 220 -0.98 6.34 -24.58
CA SER A 220 -1.43 5.28 -25.49
C SER A 220 -2.92 5.34 -25.84
N VAL A 221 -3.70 6.15 -25.15
CA VAL A 221 -5.16 6.27 -25.32
C VAL A 221 -5.58 7.72 -25.47
N PRO A 222 -6.66 8.03 -26.19
CA PRO A 222 -7.16 9.41 -26.36
C PRO A 222 -7.58 10.05 -25.03
N PHE A 223 -8.08 9.26 -24.09
CA PHE A 223 -8.41 9.68 -22.72
C PHE A 223 -8.37 8.47 -21.78
N THR A 224 -8.23 8.75 -20.50
CA THR A 224 -8.29 7.75 -19.44
C THR A 224 -9.42 8.09 -18.47
N LEU A 225 -10.07 7.09 -17.89
CA LEU A 225 -11.01 7.29 -16.80
C LEU A 225 -10.27 7.20 -15.47
N LEU A 226 -10.32 8.28 -14.70
CA LEU A 226 -9.82 8.33 -13.34
C LEU A 226 -10.98 8.09 -12.38
N GLY A 227 -10.92 7.03 -11.57
CA GLY A 227 -11.87 6.73 -10.51
C GLY A 227 -11.31 7.17 -9.16
N GLU A 228 -12.10 7.93 -8.41
CA GLU A 228 -11.75 8.35 -7.05
C GLU A 228 -12.93 8.09 -6.10
N ILE A 229 -12.63 7.71 -4.87
CA ILE A 229 -13.59 7.71 -3.77
C ILE A 229 -13.14 8.80 -2.80
N TYR A 230 -13.87 9.91 -2.79
CA TYR A 230 -13.60 11.06 -1.95
C TYR A 230 -14.78 11.33 -1.02
N ARG A 231 -14.52 11.53 0.27
CA ARG A 231 -15.56 11.66 1.30
C ARG A 231 -16.64 10.57 1.19
N LYS A 232 -16.19 9.33 1.00
CA LYS A 232 -17.02 8.13 0.87
C LYS A 232 -17.95 8.09 -0.37
N LYS A 233 -17.86 9.06 -1.29
CA LYS A 233 -18.62 9.10 -2.55
C LYS A 233 -17.74 8.77 -3.74
N LYS A 234 -18.33 8.13 -4.75
CA LYS A 234 -17.65 7.73 -5.99
C LYS A 234 -17.65 8.87 -6.99
N TYR A 235 -16.50 9.10 -7.64
CA TYR A 235 -16.33 10.07 -8.70
C TYR A 235 -15.55 9.45 -9.85
N ILE A 236 -15.96 9.77 -11.08
CA ILE A 236 -15.29 9.32 -12.31
C ILE A 236 -15.02 10.54 -13.17
N TYR A 237 -13.79 10.70 -13.62
CA TYR A 237 -13.36 11.80 -14.48
C TYR A 237 -12.73 11.27 -15.75
N PRO A 238 -13.18 11.67 -16.97
CA PRO A 238 -12.38 11.51 -18.15
C PRO A 238 -11.22 12.52 -18.10
N VAL A 239 -10.01 12.03 -18.28
CA VAL A 239 -8.78 12.84 -18.22
C VAL A 239 -7.91 12.60 -19.45
N ILE A 240 -7.22 13.64 -19.90
CA ILE A 240 -6.26 13.59 -21.02
C ILE A 240 -4.91 14.05 -20.49
N ALA A 241 -3.85 13.31 -20.81
CA ALA A 241 -2.49 13.77 -20.54
C ALA A 241 -2.11 14.86 -21.56
N CYS A 242 -1.88 16.08 -21.08
CA CYS A 242 -1.60 17.24 -21.95
C CYS A 242 -0.13 17.70 -21.92
N GLY A 243 0.67 17.19 -20.98
CA GLY A 243 2.08 17.52 -20.92
C GLY A 243 2.82 16.79 -19.80
N GLN A 244 4.13 16.67 -19.97
CA GLN A 244 5.03 16.12 -18.96
C GLN A 244 5.94 17.25 -18.47
N ASN A 245 6.14 17.34 -17.15
CA ASN A 245 7.02 18.36 -16.58
C ASN A 245 8.47 18.11 -17.01
N PRO A 246 9.12 19.05 -17.72
CA PRO A 246 10.49 18.83 -18.22
C PRO A 246 11.52 18.72 -17.09
N ASN A 247 11.28 19.34 -15.94
CA ASN A 247 12.18 19.32 -14.79
C ASN A 247 11.92 18.17 -13.83
N GLN A 248 10.73 17.58 -13.90
CA GLN A 248 10.30 16.44 -13.08
C GLN A 248 9.55 15.44 -13.97
N THR A 249 10.30 14.63 -14.68
CA THR A 249 9.79 13.70 -15.71
C THR A 249 8.81 12.65 -15.19
N ASN A 250 8.61 12.55 -13.89
CA ASN A 250 7.58 11.72 -13.25
C ASN A 250 6.24 12.42 -13.05
N GLN A 251 6.12 13.70 -13.41
CA GLN A 251 4.89 14.46 -13.33
C GLN A 251 4.28 14.64 -14.72
N VAL A 252 2.99 14.29 -14.82
CA VAL A 252 2.18 14.48 -16.02
C VAL A 252 1.03 15.41 -15.67
N CYS A 253 0.81 16.44 -16.48
CA CYS A 253 -0.36 17.30 -16.36
C CYS A 253 -1.56 16.60 -16.98
N LEU A 254 -2.67 16.55 -16.23
CA LEU A 254 -3.94 16.00 -16.70
C LEU A 254 -4.95 17.11 -16.89
N LEU A 255 -5.59 17.14 -18.05
CA LEU A 255 -6.74 17.97 -18.32
C LEU A 255 -8.02 17.17 -18.08
N TYR A 256 -8.95 17.72 -17.32
CA TYR A 256 -10.28 17.17 -17.09
C TYR A 256 -11.36 18.23 -17.19
N THR A 257 -12.57 17.82 -17.57
CA THR A 257 -13.66 18.74 -17.95
C THR A 257 -14.42 19.35 -16.77
N SER A 258 -14.16 18.88 -15.53
CA SER A 258 -14.82 19.38 -14.32
C SER A 258 -13.82 19.49 -13.18
N PRO A 259 -13.88 20.54 -12.34
CA PRO A 259 -13.06 20.61 -11.15
C PRO A 259 -13.32 19.40 -10.25
N SER A 260 -12.25 18.82 -9.70
CA SER A 260 -12.38 17.77 -8.71
C SER A 260 -13.11 18.29 -7.46
N PRO A 261 -13.77 17.43 -6.67
CA PRO A 261 -14.34 17.85 -5.40
C PRO A 261 -13.33 18.54 -4.48
N ARG A 262 -12.05 18.14 -4.55
CA ARG A 262 -10.94 18.77 -3.80
C ARG A 262 -10.66 20.20 -4.24
N ASP A 263 -10.87 20.52 -5.50
CA ASP A 263 -10.63 21.86 -6.04
C ASP A 263 -11.73 22.84 -5.64
N ARG A 264 -12.98 22.33 -5.49
CA ARG A 264 -14.14 23.14 -5.05
C ARG A 264 -14.06 23.57 -3.58
N GLU A 265 -13.27 22.87 -2.76
CA GLU A 265 -13.12 23.20 -1.34
C GLU A 265 -12.03 24.24 -1.06
N LYS A 266 -11.21 24.56 -2.07
CA LYS A 266 -10.14 25.56 -1.98
C LYS A 266 -10.54 26.92 -2.55
N SER A 267 -11.70 27.01 -3.16
CA SER A 267 -12.32 28.26 -3.66
C SER A 267 -13.40 28.75 -2.71
#